data_f1fd95da7d4c60f29d730902a2850cda
#
_entry.id   f1fd95da7d4c60f29d730902a2850cda
#
_cell.length_a   1.000
_cell.length_b   1.000
_cell.length_c   1.000
_cell.angle_alpha   90.00
_cell.angle_beta   90.00
_cell.angle_gamma   90.00
#
_symmetry.space_group_name_H-M   'P 1'
#
loop_
_entity.id
_entity.type
_entity.pdbx_description
1 polymer ?
#
loop_
_entity_poly.entity_id
_entity_poly.type
_entity_poly.pdbx_seq_one_letter_code
_entity_poly.pdbx_strand_id
1 'polypeptide(L)'
;MSGLGFKNVSRISHDMSNEDGGINMKRWPVLMMYQPDAIVSYETKGSTYLVTANEGDAKDYDGFSEETRVGKLKLDKTMFPNANELQKKQNLGRLKTTKTLGDTDGDGDHDIIYAYGGRSFSIWKEDGTLVFDSGNAFENIISKRSPDMFNANGPSKIDDRSDDKGPEPEALAIGKIDGRTYAFIGMERNNAIFAYDITLPSDPHMVSYIMPNENHNSPEGLEFISANDSPTGKPLLAVAFEMTGTIGLYEINN
;
A
#
# COMPACT_ATOMS: atom_id res chain seq x y z
N MET A 1 -13.19 8.76 -17.81
CA MET A 1 -12.56 8.81 -16.48
C MET A 1 -13.31 7.83 -15.61
N SER A 2 -12.62 6.86 -15.00
CA SER A 2 -13.21 5.85 -14.11
C SER A 2 -12.67 6.03 -12.70
N GLY A 3 -13.56 6.02 -11.71
CA GLY A 3 -13.15 5.97 -10.31
C GLY A 3 -12.80 4.54 -9.92
N LEU A 4 -11.73 4.33 -9.15
CA LEU A 4 -11.29 3.01 -8.70
C LEU A 4 -12.13 2.45 -7.53
N GLY A 5 -13.02 3.27 -6.94
CA GLY A 5 -13.80 2.89 -5.77
C GLY A 5 -12.98 2.85 -4.49
N PHE A 6 -13.42 2.01 -3.54
CA PHE A 6 -12.84 1.91 -2.21
C PHE A 6 -12.68 0.45 -1.78
N LYS A 7 -11.66 0.20 -0.98
CA LYS A 7 -11.39 -1.11 -0.38
C LYS A 7 -12.08 -1.20 0.98
N ASN A 8 -12.97 -2.16 1.15
CA ASN A 8 -13.70 -2.35 2.40
C ASN A 8 -12.92 -3.28 3.36
N VAL A 9 -12.42 -2.72 4.45
CA VAL A 9 -11.62 -3.47 5.43
C VAL A 9 -12.42 -4.01 6.62
N SER A 10 -13.74 -3.94 6.55
CA SER A 10 -14.58 -4.67 7.51
C SER A 10 -14.50 -6.20 7.33
N ARG A 11 -13.91 -6.65 6.22
CA ARG A 11 -13.74 -8.09 5.87
C ARG A 11 -12.28 -8.53 5.84
N ILE A 12 -11.35 -7.58 5.81
CA ILE A 12 -9.90 -7.82 5.74
C ILE A 12 -9.28 -7.14 6.95
N SER A 13 -8.40 -7.83 7.69
CA SER A 13 -7.75 -7.26 8.86
C SER A 13 -6.52 -6.44 8.47
N HIS A 14 -6.43 -5.24 9.01
CA HIS A 14 -5.27 -4.35 8.95
C HIS A 14 -4.93 -3.84 10.35
N ASP A 15 -3.69 -3.50 10.58
CA ASP A 15 -3.31 -2.75 11.77
C ASP A 15 -3.53 -1.26 11.51
N MET A 16 -4.43 -0.65 12.28
CA MET A 16 -4.81 0.75 12.12
C MET A 16 -4.58 1.58 13.39
N SER A 17 -3.81 1.04 14.34
CA SER A 17 -3.48 1.72 15.58
C SER A 17 -2.03 1.52 15.96
N ASN A 18 -1.33 2.59 16.28
CA ASN A 18 0.03 2.56 16.84
C ASN A 18 0.05 2.73 18.37
N GLU A 19 -1.10 2.57 19.04
CA GLU A 19 -1.27 2.78 20.49
C GLU A 19 -1.94 1.58 21.18
N ASP A 20 -1.97 0.43 20.53
CA ASP A 20 -2.63 -0.76 21.05
C ASP A 20 -1.66 -1.86 21.51
N GLY A 21 -0.36 -1.54 21.55
CA GLY A 21 0.68 -2.37 22.19
C GLY A 21 1.48 -3.22 21.22
N GLY A 22 1.43 -2.95 19.91
CA GLY A 22 2.22 -3.59 18.87
C GLY A 22 1.36 -4.16 17.75
N ILE A 23 1.90 -5.06 16.94
CA ILE A 23 1.23 -5.61 15.75
C ILE A 23 -0.11 -6.25 16.12
N ASN A 24 -1.21 -5.65 15.70
CA ASN A 24 -2.55 -6.08 16.09
C ASN A 24 -3.59 -5.92 14.96
N MET A 25 -3.49 -6.79 13.98
CA MET A 25 -4.35 -6.75 12.80
C MET A 25 -5.80 -7.11 13.12
N LYS A 26 -6.71 -6.16 12.96
CA LYS A 26 -8.14 -6.27 13.21
C LYS A 26 -8.96 -5.88 11.98
N ARG A 27 -10.25 -6.22 11.99
CA ARG A 27 -11.22 -5.73 11.01
C ARG A 27 -11.85 -4.44 11.53
N TRP A 28 -11.93 -3.44 10.64
CA TRP A 28 -12.41 -2.12 11.01
C TRP A 28 -13.55 -1.65 10.09
N PRO A 29 -14.51 -0.86 10.56
CA PRO A 29 -15.56 -0.28 9.73
C PRO A 29 -15.02 0.93 8.93
N VAL A 30 -14.05 0.68 8.07
CA VAL A 30 -13.31 1.69 7.32
C VAL A 30 -13.31 1.32 5.84
N LEU A 31 -13.43 2.32 4.97
CA LEU A 31 -13.15 2.23 3.55
C LEU A 31 -11.79 2.87 3.27
N MET A 32 -10.91 2.16 2.58
CA MET A 32 -9.61 2.69 2.16
C MET A 32 -9.70 3.20 0.72
N MET A 33 -9.21 4.40 0.49
CA MET A 33 -9.02 4.97 -0.84
C MET A 33 -7.80 4.30 -1.47
N TYR A 34 -7.89 3.84 -2.71
CA TYR A 34 -6.74 3.18 -3.35
C TYR A 34 -5.57 4.14 -3.51
N GLN A 35 -5.80 5.31 -4.07
CA GLN A 35 -4.82 6.39 -4.25
C GLN A 35 -3.45 5.87 -4.70
N PRO A 36 -3.35 5.37 -5.95
CA PRO A 36 -2.10 4.85 -6.49
C PRO A 36 -1.02 5.93 -6.56
N ASP A 37 0.19 5.61 -6.11
CA ASP A 37 1.37 6.43 -6.36
C ASP A 37 2.01 6.03 -7.69
N ALA A 38 2.28 4.75 -7.89
CA ALA A 38 2.82 4.24 -9.15
C ALA A 38 1.78 3.45 -9.96
N ILE A 39 1.89 3.55 -11.29
CA ILE A 39 1.08 2.81 -12.26
C ILE A 39 1.93 2.34 -13.43
N VAL A 40 1.81 1.06 -13.80
CA VAL A 40 2.46 0.46 -14.98
C VAL A 40 1.46 -0.42 -15.72
N SER A 41 1.52 -0.43 -17.05
CA SER A 41 0.70 -1.32 -17.89
C SER A 41 1.48 -2.53 -18.37
N TYR A 42 0.77 -3.63 -18.60
CA TYR A 42 1.31 -4.79 -19.32
C TYR A 42 0.24 -5.49 -20.15
N GLU A 43 0.69 -6.28 -21.11
CA GLU A 43 -0.20 -7.06 -21.96
C GLU A 43 -0.01 -8.56 -21.73
N THR A 44 -1.12 -9.26 -21.61
CA THR A 44 -1.17 -10.73 -21.57
C THR A 44 -2.43 -11.23 -22.27
N LYS A 45 -2.28 -12.30 -23.07
CA LYS A 45 -3.39 -12.93 -23.82
C LYS A 45 -4.22 -11.93 -24.65
N GLY A 46 -3.57 -10.90 -25.22
CA GLY A 46 -4.22 -9.89 -26.06
C GLY A 46 -5.09 -8.86 -25.32
N SER A 47 -4.94 -8.76 -24.02
CA SER A 47 -5.60 -7.74 -23.18
C SER A 47 -4.57 -6.93 -22.40
N THR A 48 -4.83 -5.62 -22.28
CA THR A 48 -4.03 -4.71 -21.46
C THR A 48 -4.56 -4.69 -20.01
N TYR A 49 -3.64 -4.69 -19.08
CA TYR A 49 -3.90 -4.54 -17.66
C TYR A 49 -3.05 -3.42 -17.09
N LEU A 50 -3.58 -2.76 -16.08
CA LEU A 50 -2.89 -1.74 -15.29
C LEU A 50 -2.56 -2.33 -13.93
N VAL A 51 -1.33 -2.12 -13.46
CA VAL A 51 -0.92 -2.48 -12.09
C VAL A 51 -0.66 -1.20 -11.33
N THR A 52 -1.12 -1.13 -10.10
CA THR A 52 -0.96 0.04 -9.23
C THR A 52 -0.35 -0.35 -7.89
N ALA A 53 0.56 0.46 -7.38
CA ALA A 53 0.99 0.45 -5.99
C ALA A 53 0.16 1.50 -5.24
N ASN A 54 -0.56 1.10 -4.21
CA ASN A 54 -1.62 1.92 -3.59
C ASN A 54 -1.13 2.46 -2.24
N GLU A 55 -0.24 3.44 -2.29
CA GLU A 55 0.36 4.09 -1.13
C GLU A 55 -0.65 4.96 -0.38
N GLY A 56 -1.22 5.93 -1.09
CA GLY A 56 -2.13 6.94 -0.57
C GLY A 56 -1.46 8.23 -0.12
N ASP A 57 -2.18 9.34 -0.28
CA ASP A 57 -1.75 10.63 0.25
C ASP A 57 -2.94 11.54 0.53
N ALA A 58 -2.74 12.51 1.45
CA ALA A 58 -3.71 13.54 1.77
C ALA A 58 -3.37 14.85 1.05
N LYS A 59 -4.40 15.60 0.66
CA LYS A 59 -4.17 16.99 0.26
C LYS A 59 -3.84 17.81 1.50
N ASP A 60 -2.57 18.13 1.65
CA ASP A 60 -2.04 18.92 2.76
C ASP A 60 -1.03 19.96 2.23
N TYR A 61 -1.49 21.20 2.07
CA TYR A 61 -0.69 22.31 1.54
C TYR A 61 -1.10 23.62 2.21
N ASP A 62 -0.31 24.66 2.01
CA ASP A 62 -0.57 25.97 2.59
C ASP A 62 -2.01 26.47 2.30
N GLY A 63 -2.77 26.69 3.35
CA GLY A 63 -4.14 27.17 3.29
C GLY A 63 -5.23 26.10 3.20
N PHE A 64 -4.87 24.82 3.00
CA PHE A 64 -5.84 23.73 3.01
C PHE A 64 -5.21 22.39 3.41
N SER A 65 -5.80 21.74 4.40
CA SER A 65 -5.55 20.34 4.71
C SER A 65 -6.87 19.59 4.78
N GLU A 66 -6.97 18.48 4.09
CA GLU A 66 -8.12 17.57 4.24
C GLU A 66 -7.92 16.58 5.39
N GLU A 67 -6.69 16.43 5.84
CA GLU A 67 -6.32 15.45 6.87
C GLU A 67 -6.93 15.79 8.24
N THR A 68 -7.39 14.78 8.91
CA THR A 68 -7.79 14.80 10.32
C THR A 68 -7.55 13.42 10.95
N ARG A 69 -7.92 13.26 12.21
CA ARG A 69 -7.90 11.97 12.94
C ARG A 69 -9.33 11.51 13.19
N VAL A 70 -9.59 10.21 13.12
CA VAL A 70 -10.93 9.64 13.42
C VAL A 70 -11.43 10.08 14.80
N GLY A 71 -10.55 10.21 15.78
CA GLY A 71 -10.90 10.71 17.11
C GLY A 71 -11.44 12.16 17.16
N LYS A 72 -11.29 12.91 16.07
CA LYS A 72 -11.79 14.30 15.93
C LYS A 72 -13.06 14.40 15.08
N LEU A 73 -13.48 13.33 14.41
CA LEU A 73 -14.68 13.32 13.61
C LEU A 73 -15.93 13.31 14.52
N LYS A 74 -16.99 13.94 14.07
CA LYS A 74 -18.34 13.65 14.56
C LYS A 74 -18.85 12.45 13.78
N LEU A 75 -18.96 11.29 14.40
CA LEU A 75 -19.46 10.07 13.76
C LEU A 75 -20.97 9.93 13.97
N ASP A 76 -21.69 9.55 12.91
CA ASP A 76 -23.11 9.23 13.00
C ASP A 76 -23.34 8.06 13.98
N LYS A 77 -24.25 8.23 14.91
CA LYS A 77 -24.51 7.26 15.98
C LYS A 77 -25.29 6.04 15.52
N THR A 78 -25.97 6.15 14.39
CA THR A 78 -26.71 5.04 13.78
C THR A 78 -25.74 4.13 13.04
N MET A 79 -24.84 4.72 12.26
CA MET A 79 -23.81 3.98 11.53
C MET A 79 -22.71 3.46 12.46
N PHE A 80 -22.37 4.21 13.50
CA PHE A 80 -21.32 3.87 14.48
C PHE A 80 -21.88 3.91 15.92
N PRO A 81 -22.73 2.94 16.32
CA PRO A 81 -23.28 2.90 17.68
C PRO A 81 -22.21 2.78 18.77
N ASN A 82 -21.02 2.34 18.43
CA ASN A 82 -19.84 2.24 19.29
C ASN A 82 -18.78 3.33 19.00
N ALA A 83 -19.18 4.49 18.46
CA ALA A 83 -18.27 5.60 18.09
C ALA A 83 -17.26 5.95 19.19
N ASN A 84 -17.70 6.06 20.43
CA ASN A 84 -16.83 6.37 21.58
C ASN A 84 -15.70 5.32 21.78
N GLU A 85 -15.97 4.07 21.48
CA GLU A 85 -14.97 3.00 21.55
C GLU A 85 -14.02 3.05 20.33
N LEU A 86 -14.56 3.22 19.13
CA LEU A 86 -13.75 3.36 17.90
C LEU A 86 -12.80 4.55 17.98
N GLN A 87 -13.21 5.65 18.59
CA GLN A 87 -12.43 6.89 18.70
C GLN A 87 -11.37 6.89 19.81
N LYS A 88 -11.22 5.79 20.57
CA LYS A 88 -10.10 5.65 21.49
C LYS A 88 -8.78 5.49 20.72
N LYS A 89 -7.68 5.97 21.31
CA LYS A 89 -6.35 5.94 20.68
C LYS A 89 -5.88 4.52 20.32
N GLN A 90 -6.18 3.55 21.18
CA GLN A 90 -5.86 2.13 20.97
C GLN A 90 -6.75 1.44 19.92
N ASN A 91 -7.70 2.14 19.34
CA ASN A 91 -8.53 1.70 18.23
C ASN A 91 -8.27 2.61 17.02
N LEU A 92 -9.29 3.24 16.46
CA LEU A 92 -9.15 4.11 15.29
C LEU A 92 -8.88 5.58 15.63
N GLY A 93 -8.86 5.97 16.91
CA GLY A 93 -8.83 7.38 17.27
C GLY A 93 -7.66 8.18 16.73
N ARG A 94 -6.53 7.52 16.46
CA ARG A 94 -5.35 8.14 15.84
C ARG A 94 -5.30 7.98 14.34
N LEU A 95 -6.07 7.06 13.75
CA LEU A 95 -6.05 6.83 12.30
C LEU A 95 -6.27 8.12 11.53
N LYS A 96 -5.40 8.41 10.59
CA LYS A 96 -5.54 9.50 9.64
C LYS A 96 -6.71 9.24 8.70
N THR A 97 -7.52 10.26 8.49
CA THR A 97 -8.74 10.21 7.68
C THR A 97 -8.97 11.56 7.01
N THR A 98 -9.77 11.58 5.96
CA THR A 98 -10.21 12.83 5.35
C THR A 98 -11.44 13.38 6.06
N LYS A 99 -11.49 14.70 6.23
CA LYS A 99 -12.68 15.44 6.69
C LYS A 99 -13.58 15.91 5.56
N THR A 100 -13.22 15.64 4.30
CA THR A 100 -13.94 16.12 3.12
C THR A 100 -14.89 15.09 2.52
N LEU A 101 -14.82 13.84 3.00
CA LEU A 101 -15.69 12.74 2.61
C LEU A 101 -16.29 12.10 3.86
N GLY A 102 -17.40 11.39 3.68
CA GLY A 102 -17.97 10.55 4.74
C GLY A 102 -19.27 11.03 5.31
N ASP A 103 -19.59 12.32 5.20
CA ASP A 103 -20.93 12.87 5.42
C ASP A 103 -21.72 12.65 4.13
N THR A 104 -22.60 11.66 4.12
CA THR A 104 -23.27 11.21 2.89
C THR A 104 -24.68 11.80 2.75
N ASP A 105 -25.27 12.28 3.82
CA ASP A 105 -26.61 12.89 3.84
C ASP A 105 -26.60 14.41 4.11
N GLY A 106 -25.44 14.99 4.44
CA GLY A 106 -25.22 16.43 4.58
C GLY A 106 -25.65 17.00 5.93
N ASP A 107 -25.74 16.16 6.98
CA ASP A 107 -26.19 16.59 8.31
C ASP A 107 -25.03 17.07 9.22
N GLY A 108 -23.79 16.98 8.73
CA GLY A 108 -22.56 17.47 9.38
C GLY A 108 -21.91 16.44 10.30
N ASP A 109 -22.27 15.16 10.20
CA ASP A 109 -21.51 14.09 10.79
C ASP A 109 -21.10 13.03 9.74
N HIS A 110 -20.31 12.03 10.13
CA HIS A 110 -19.71 11.08 9.19
C HIS A 110 -20.36 9.72 9.31
N ASP A 111 -21.00 9.27 8.21
CA ASP A 111 -21.59 7.94 8.03
C ASP A 111 -20.54 6.89 7.63
N ILE A 112 -19.40 7.36 7.09
CA ILE A 112 -18.33 6.52 6.60
C ILE A 112 -16.98 7.09 7.05
N ILE A 113 -16.09 6.22 7.50
CA ILE A 113 -14.67 6.56 7.77
C ILE A 113 -13.85 6.16 6.55
N TYR A 114 -13.11 7.11 5.96
CA TYR A 114 -12.20 6.87 4.87
C TYR A 114 -10.74 6.98 5.34
N ALA A 115 -9.92 5.95 5.05
CA ALA A 115 -8.48 5.99 5.27
C ALA A 115 -7.73 6.19 3.94
N TYR A 116 -6.53 6.75 4.03
CA TYR A 116 -5.64 6.96 2.89
C TYR A 116 -4.90 5.68 2.52
N GLY A 117 -4.74 5.46 1.21
CA GLY A 117 -4.00 4.36 0.62
C GLY A 117 -4.65 2.99 0.76
N GLY A 118 -4.42 2.13 -0.24
CA GLY A 118 -4.92 0.77 -0.23
C GLY A 118 -4.06 -0.20 0.57
N ARG A 119 -2.83 0.16 0.95
CA ARG A 119 -1.80 -0.69 1.56
C ARG A 119 -1.60 -2.00 0.79
N SER A 120 -1.74 -1.94 -0.55
CA SER A 120 -1.77 -3.09 -1.44
C SER A 120 -1.26 -2.72 -2.81
N PHE A 121 -1.04 -3.73 -3.67
CA PHE A 121 -1.04 -3.50 -5.09
C PHE A 121 -2.30 -4.07 -5.72
N SER A 122 -2.73 -3.50 -6.84
CA SER A 122 -3.95 -3.94 -7.54
C SER A 122 -3.69 -4.12 -9.02
N ILE A 123 -4.48 -5.00 -9.65
CA ILE A 123 -4.51 -5.18 -11.11
C ILE A 123 -5.90 -4.81 -11.59
N TRP A 124 -5.94 -3.97 -12.63
CA TRP A 124 -7.17 -3.42 -13.21
C TRP A 124 -7.23 -3.71 -14.71
N LYS A 125 -8.43 -3.77 -15.25
CA LYS A 125 -8.64 -3.64 -16.69
C LYS A 125 -8.55 -2.16 -17.11
N GLU A 126 -8.44 -1.92 -18.42
CA GLU A 126 -8.40 -0.56 -19.00
C GLU A 126 -9.63 0.30 -18.62
N ASP A 127 -10.77 -0.33 -18.35
CA ASP A 127 -12.01 0.35 -17.96
C ASP A 127 -12.09 0.69 -16.47
N GLY A 128 -11.07 0.35 -15.69
CA GLY A 128 -11.02 0.55 -14.23
C GLY A 128 -11.66 -0.58 -13.43
N THR A 129 -12.06 -1.68 -14.09
CA THR A 129 -12.59 -2.86 -13.37
C THR A 129 -11.46 -3.53 -12.59
N LEU A 130 -11.63 -3.72 -11.28
CA LEU A 130 -10.70 -4.45 -10.43
C LEU A 130 -10.66 -5.93 -10.83
N VAL A 131 -9.46 -6.45 -11.09
CA VAL A 131 -9.18 -7.86 -11.38
C VAL A 131 -8.62 -8.56 -10.16
N PHE A 132 -7.69 -7.90 -9.48
CA PHE A 132 -7.03 -8.42 -8.29
C PHE A 132 -6.62 -7.28 -7.35
N ASP A 133 -6.67 -7.52 -6.06
CA ASP A 133 -6.05 -6.68 -5.02
C ASP A 133 -5.35 -7.58 -4.01
N SER A 134 -4.11 -7.24 -3.64
CA SER A 134 -3.32 -8.05 -2.70
C SER A 134 -3.86 -8.05 -1.25
N GLY A 135 -4.91 -7.28 -0.99
CA GLY A 135 -5.56 -7.24 0.32
C GLY A 135 -4.64 -6.71 1.42
N ASN A 136 -4.42 -7.54 2.42
CA ASN A 136 -3.49 -7.29 3.53
C ASN A 136 -2.22 -8.16 3.43
N ALA A 137 -1.89 -8.66 2.24
CA ALA A 137 -0.77 -9.58 2.08
C ALA A 137 0.56 -8.98 2.55
N PHE A 138 0.80 -7.70 2.28
CA PHE A 138 2.03 -7.02 2.69
C PHE A 138 2.18 -7.03 4.21
N GLU A 139 1.20 -6.52 4.95
CA GLU A 139 1.24 -6.51 6.43
C GLU A 139 1.36 -7.94 7.00
N ASN A 140 0.62 -8.92 6.44
CA ASN A 140 0.71 -10.32 6.86
C ASN A 140 2.11 -10.93 6.66
N ILE A 141 2.80 -10.58 5.59
CA ILE A 141 4.14 -11.10 5.29
C ILE A 141 5.18 -10.39 6.15
N ILE A 142 5.10 -9.06 6.22
CA ILE A 142 6.02 -8.23 7.01
C ILE A 142 5.95 -8.63 8.49
N SER A 143 4.75 -8.79 9.05
CA SER A 143 4.58 -9.19 10.45
C SER A 143 5.25 -10.52 10.82
N LYS A 144 5.47 -11.39 9.82
CA LYS A 144 6.08 -12.72 10.02
C LYS A 144 7.56 -12.76 9.68
N ARG A 145 7.99 -12.00 8.65
CA ARG A 145 9.35 -12.09 8.10
C ARG A 145 10.28 -11.00 8.62
N SER A 146 9.73 -9.83 8.90
CA SER A 146 10.48 -8.67 9.41
C SER A 146 9.63 -7.85 10.38
N PRO A 147 9.19 -8.44 11.51
CA PRO A 147 8.30 -7.76 12.47
C PRO A 147 8.88 -6.45 12.99
N ASP A 148 10.20 -6.36 13.10
CA ASP A 148 10.91 -5.14 13.53
C ASP A 148 10.77 -3.97 12.54
N MET A 149 10.30 -4.25 11.32
CA MET A 149 10.03 -3.26 10.28
C MET A 149 8.54 -3.14 9.96
N PHE A 150 7.67 -3.73 10.81
CA PHE A 150 6.23 -3.69 10.58
C PHE A 150 5.69 -2.26 10.71
N ASN A 151 5.07 -1.76 9.63
CA ASN A 151 4.54 -0.40 9.55
C ASN A 151 5.45 0.65 10.21
N ALA A 152 6.78 0.49 10.02
CA ALA A 152 7.79 1.25 10.73
C ALA A 152 8.03 2.60 10.05
N ASN A 153 8.39 3.59 10.84
CA ASN A 153 8.97 4.84 10.36
C ASN A 153 10.48 4.86 10.67
N GLY A 154 11.17 3.87 10.08
CA GLY A 154 12.57 3.56 10.35
C GLY A 154 12.76 2.51 11.46
N PRO A 155 13.99 1.97 11.65
CA PRO A 155 14.26 0.76 12.42
C PRO A 155 13.89 0.80 13.91
N SER A 156 13.73 1.98 14.50
CA SER A 156 13.40 2.16 15.93
C SER A 156 11.95 2.56 16.19
N LYS A 157 11.13 2.62 15.14
CA LYS A 157 9.75 3.11 15.22
C LYS A 157 8.78 2.11 14.59
N ILE A 158 8.82 0.89 15.12
CA ILE A 158 7.90 -0.19 14.74
C ILE A 158 6.48 0.29 14.98
N ASP A 159 5.56 -0.07 14.08
CA ASP A 159 4.14 0.19 14.19
C ASP A 159 3.73 1.68 14.09
N ASP A 160 4.69 2.59 13.98
CA ASP A 160 4.46 4.05 14.00
C ASP A 160 3.57 4.54 12.83
N ARG A 161 3.52 3.78 11.72
CA ARG A 161 2.72 4.10 10.53
C ARG A 161 1.38 3.37 10.45
N SER A 162 1.04 2.55 11.45
CA SER A 162 -0.24 1.82 11.47
C SER A 162 -1.44 2.76 11.58
N ASP A 163 -1.32 3.89 12.25
CA ASP A 163 -2.32 4.94 12.33
C ASP A 163 -2.33 5.91 11.12
N ASP A 164 -1.55 5.56 10.08
CA ASP A 164 -1.43 6.35 8.84
C ASP A 164 -1.59 5.44 7.61
N LYS A 165 -0.59 5.31 6.75
CA LYS A 165 -0.65 4.56 5.49
C LYS A 165 0.00 3.17 5.54
N GLY A 166 0.47 2.74 6.72
CA GLY A 166 1.08 1.42 6.95
C GLY A 166 2.42 1.22 6.23
N PRO A 167 2.59 0.14 5.41
CA PRO A 167 3.85 -0.19 4.77
C PRO A 167 4.22 0.70 3.57
N GLU A 168 3.28 1.46 3.06
CA GLU A 168 3.41 2.40 1.93
C GLU A 168 4.02 1.72 0.68
N PRO A 169 3.20 0.93 -0.05
CA PRO A 169 3.59 0.40 -1.35
C PRO A 169 3.61 1.52 -2.37
N GLU A 170 4.80 1.95 -2.80
CA GLU A 170 5.04 3.14 -3.58
C GLU A 170 5.63 2.82 -4.94
N ALA A 171 6.84 2.27 -4.99
CA ALA A 171 7.53 1.99 -6.24
C ALA A 171 7.01 0.73 -6.94
N LEU A 172 6.97 0.76 -8.28
CA LEU A 172 6.47 -0.33 -9.09
C LEU A 172 7.25 -0.47 -10.40
N ALA A 173 7.71 -1.69 -10.70
CA ALA A 173 8.23 -2.05 -12.02
C ALA A 173 7.62 -3.37 -12.49
N ILE A 174 7.54 -3.56 -13.81
CA ILE A 174 7.09 -4.82 -14.43
C ILE A 174 8.19 -5.34 -15.35
N GLY A 175 8.46 -6.64 -15.29
CA GLY A 175 9.42 -7.30 -16.14
C GLY A 175 8.94 -8.63 -16.68
N LYS A 176 9.42 -9.02 -17.86
CA LYS A 176 9.22 -10.37 -18.44
C LYS A 176 10.49 -11.18 -18.33
N ILE A 177 10.40 -12.37 -17.73
CA ILE A 177 11.50 -13.31 -17.56
C ILE A 177 10.98 -14.69 -17.96
N ASP A 178 11.64 -15.34 -18.92
CA ASP A 178 11.30 -16.69 -19.41
C ASP A 178 9.81 -16.87 -19.75
N GLY A 179 9.21 -15.85 -20.40
CA GLY A 179 7.81 -15.88 -20.82
C GLY A 179 6.78 -15.60 -19.72
N ARG A 180 7.21 -15.39 -18.48
CA ARG A 180 6.36 -14.98 -17.36
C ARG A 180 6.48 -13.49 -17.10
N THR A 181 5.44 -12.90 -16.56
CA THR A 181 5.40 -11.48 -16.20
C THR A 181 5.44 -11.31 -14.69
N TYR A 182 6.32 -10.44 -14.22
CA TYR A 182 6.51 -10.16 -12.79
C TYR A 182 6.28 -8.70 -12.47
N ALA A 183 5.64 -8.43 -11.34
CA ALA A 183 5.57 -7.11 -10.73
C ALA A 183 6.52 -7.05 -9.54
N PHE A 184 7.32 -5.99 -9.47
CA PHE A 184 8.20 -5.66 -8.36
C PHE A 184 7.62 -4.44 -7.66
N ILE A 185 7.35 -4.55 -6.35
CA ILE A 185 6.70 -3.51 -5.57
C ILE A 185 7.63 -3.11 -4.42
N GLY A 186 8.04 -1.84 -4.38
CA GLY A 186 8.83 -1.26 -3.30
C GLY A 186 7.93 -0.79 -2.16
N MET A 187 8.31 -1.12 -0.94
CA MET A 187 7.65 -0.67 0.29
C MET A 187 8.49 0.43 0.92
N GLU A 188 8.09 1.67 0.82
CA GLU A 188 8.87 2.81 1.33
C GLU A 188 9.20 2.64 2.82
N ARG A 189 8.20 2.39 3.65
CA ARG A 189 8.36 2.38 5.12
C ARG A 189 8.88 1.06 5.70
N ASN A 190 8.62 -0.03 5.04
CA ASN A 190 9.17 -1.34 5.45
C ASN A 190 10.55 -1.60 4.87
N ASN A 191 10.97 -0.81 3.88
CA ASN A 191 12.23 -0.97 3.14
C ASN A 191 12.34 -2.30 2.38
N ALA A 192 11.24 -2.95 2.05
CA ALA A 192 11.23 -4.22 1.34
C ALA A 192 10.89 -4.08 -0.14
N ILE A 193 11.26 -5.08 -0.91
CA ILE A 193 10.83 -5.26 -2.29
C ILE A 193 10.11 -6.59 -2.39
N PHE A 194 8.87 -6.56 -2.85
CA PHE A 194 8.09 -7.76 -3.15
C PHE A 194 8.12 -8.05 -4.64
N ALA A 195 8.29 -9.31 -5.02
CA ALA A 195 8.12 -9.77 -6.38
C ALA A 195 6.92 -10.73 -6.48
N TYR A 196 6.02 -10.44 -7.39
CA TYR A 196 4.84 -11.26 -7.69
C TYR A 196 4.86 -11.72 -9.14
N ASP A 197 4.60 -13.01 -9.37
CA ASP A 197 4.23 -13.49 -10.70
C ASP A 197 2.80 -13.04 -10.99
N ILE A 198 2.63 -12.24 -12.04
CA ILE A 198 1.36 -11.67 -12.49
C ILE A 198 1.00 -12.16 -13.91
N THR A 199 1.61 -13.26 -14.37
CA THR A 199 1.34 -13.87 -15.68
C THR A 199 -0.14 -14.17 -15.86
N LEU A 200 -0.82 -14.56 -14.78
CA LEU A 200 -2.27 -14.67 -14.71
C LEU A 200 -2.82 -13.51 -13.87
N PRO A 201 -3.42 -12.47 -14.48
CA PRO A 201 -3.83 -11.25 -13.76
C PRO A 201 -4.82 -11.47 -12.61
N SER A 202 -5.62 -12.54 -12.67
CA SER A 202 -6.62 -12.86 -11.65
C SER A 202 -6.08 -13.72 -10.50
N ASP A 203 -4.84 -14.20 -10.61
CA ASP A 203 -4.22 -15.10 -9.61
C ASP A 203 -2.72 -14.80 -9.43
N PRO A 204 -2.35 -13.58 -9.04
CA PRO A 204 -0.97 -13.25 -8.70
C PRO A 204 -0.49 -14.00 -7.46
N HIS A 205 0.76 -14.44 -7.47
CA HIS A 205 1.37 -15.06 -6.30
C HIS A 205 2.78 -14.53 -6.05
N MET A 206 3.11 -14.33 -4.79
CA MET A 206 4.41 -13.84 -4.37
C MET A 206 5.49 -14.91 -4.64
N VAL A 207 6.55 -14.47 -5.31
CA VAL A 207 7.71 -15.32 -5.61
C VAL A 207 8.94 -14.93 -4.81
N SER A 208 9.06 -13.66 -4.40
CA SER A 208 10.20 -13.21 -3.60
C SER A 208 9.83 -12.08 -2.65
N TYR A 209 10.57 -11.99 -1.56
CA TYR A 209 10.58 -10.91 -0.59
C TYR A 209 12.02 -10.58 -0.25
N ILE A 210 12.47 -9.39 -0.59
CA ILE A 210 13.85 -8.94 -0.47
C ILE A 210 13.88 -7.79 0.54
N MET A 211 14.74 -7.91 1.53
CA MET A 211 15.11 -6.81 2.42
C MET A 211 16.47 -6.28 1.98
N PRO A 212 16.57 -5.06 1.44
CA PRO A 212 17.84 -4.41 1.18
C PRO A 212 18.71 -4.32 2.43
N ASN A 213 20.00 -4.14 2.25
CA ASN A 213 20.92 -3.93 3.38
C ASN A 213 20.74 -2.52 3.97
N GLU A 214 21.35 -2.26 5.12
CA GLU A 214 21.22 -1.01 5.88
C GLU A 214 21.67 0.27 5.13
N ASN A 215 22.46 0.10 4.05
CA ASN A 215 22.90 1.22 3.21
C ASN A 215 21.87 1.61 2.13
N HIS A 216 20.75 0.93 2.07
CA HIS A 216 19.67 1.12 1.11
C HIS A 216 18.35 1.24 1.86
N ASN A 217 17.77 2.44 1.88
CA ASN A 217 16.56 2.71 2.66
C ASN A 217 15.57 3.56 1.86
N SER A 218 14.29 3.24 1.96
CA SER A 218 13.18 3.89 1.28
C SER A 218 13.23 3.68 -0.25
N PRO A 219 12.81 2.51 -0.76
CA PRO A 219 12.74 2.25 -2.21
C PRO A 219 11.61 3.06 -2.83
N GLU A 220 11.98 4.09 -3.60
CA GLU A 220 11.11 5.09 -4.22
C GLU A 220 10.94 4.85 -5.72
N GLY A 221 11.99 4.41 -6.39
CA GLY A 221 12.00 4.16 -7.83
C GLY A 221 12.46 2.75 -8.17
N LEU A 222 11.76 2.10 -9.06
CA LEU A 222 12.08 0.76 -9.55
C LEU A 222 12.14 0.75 -11.09
N GLU A 223 13.18 0.13 -11.65
CA GLU A 223 13.31 -0.10 -13.09
C GLU A 223 13.75 -1.53 -13.35
N PHE A 224 13.01 -2.23 -14.21
CA PHE A 224 13.38 -3.57 -14.67
C PHE A 224 14.21 -3.47 -15.96
N ILE A 225 15.39 -4.07 -15.93
CA ILE A 225 16.31 -4.15 -17.07
C ILE A 225 16.30 -5.57 -17.60
N SER A 226 15.88 -5.75 -18.85
CA SER A 226 15.82 -7.09 -19.45
C SER A 226 17.21 -7.70 -19.62
N ALA A 227 17.30 -9.03 -19.75
CA ALA A 227 18.56 -9.71 -20.01
C ALA A 227 19.27 -9.21 -21.27
N ASN A 228 18.50 -8.79 -22.28
CA ASN A 228 19.06 -8.27 -23.54
C ASN A 228 19.67 -6.88 -23.39
N ASP A 229 19.15 -6.06 -22.47
CA ASP A 229 19.61 -4.69 -22.23
C ASP A 229 20.62 -4.64 -21.08
N SER A 230 20.75 -5.73 -20.32
CA SER A 230 21.64 -5.82 -19.17
C SER A 230 23.09 -6.06 -19.59
N PRO A 231 24.05 -5.35 -18.99
CA PRO A 231 25.48 -5.57 -19.26
C PRO A 231 26.00 -6.94 -18.77
N THR A 232 25.25 -7.62 -17.91
CA THR A 232 25.60 -8.96 -17.39
C THR A 232 24.95 -10.09 -18.20
N GLY A 233 24.03 -9.77 -19.13
CA GLY A 233 23.23 -10.76 -19.85
C GLY A 233 22.17 -11.46 -19.01
N LYS A 234 21.92 -10.96 -17.76
CA LYS A 234 20.87 -11.44 -16.88
C LYS A 234 19.90 -10.30 -16.56
N PRO A 235 18.62 -10.59 -16.27
CA PRO A 235 17.69 -9.54 -15.86
C PRO A 235 18.16 -8.86 -14.56
N LEU A 236 17.99 -7.54 -14.49
CA LEU A 236 18.31 -6.75 -13.31
C LEU A 236 17.08 -5.97 -12.84
N LEU A 237 17.02 -5.71 -11.55
CA LEU A 237 16.15 -4.70 -10.95
C LEU A 237 17.04 -3.58 -10.41
N ALA A 238 16.90 -2.38 -10.96
CA ALA A 238 17.51 -1.17 -10.41
C ALA A 238 16.51 -0.54 -9.44
N VAL A 239 17.01 -0.15 -8.27
CA VAL A 239 16.21 0.42 -7.19
C VAL A 239 16.85 1.72 -6.72
N ALA A 240 16.13 2.82 -6.79
CA ALA A 240 16.52 4.09 -6.19
C ALA A 240 15.99 4.16 -4.74
N PHE A 241 16.87 4.51 -3.82
CA PHE A 241 16.56 4.62 -2.40
C PHE A 241 16.67 6.08 -1.95
N GLU A 242 15.53 6.70 -1.64
CA GLU A 242 15.42 8.13 -1.35
C GLU A 242 16.23 8.54 -0.13
N MET A 243 15.98 7.88 1.00
CA MET A 243 16.57 8.26 2.29
C MET A 243 18.09 8.12 2.35
N THR A 244 18.67 7.22 1.55
CA THR A 244 20.12 7.03 1.51
C THR A 244 20.78 7.66 0.29
N GLY A 245 20.00 8.15 -0.69
CA GLY A 245 20.53 8.71 -1.94
C GLY A 245 21.36 7.70 -2.74
N THR A 246 20.98 6.42 -2.71
CA THR A 246 21.73 5.33 -3.33
C THR A 246 20.92 4.62 -4.41
N ILE A 247 21.62 3.93 -5.32
CA ILE A 247 21.01 3.01 -6.28
C ILE A 247 21.53 1.61 -6.02
N GLY A 248 20.64 0.65 -5.82
CA GLY A 248 20.93 -0.77 -5.76
C GLY A 248 20.65 -1.46 -7.10
N LEU A 249 21.53 -2.38 -7.50
CA LEU A 249 21.32 -3.26 -8.66
C LEU A 249 21.22 -4.70 -8.17
N TYR A 250 20.09 -5.33 -8.42
CA TYR A 250 19.81 -6.70 -8.00
C TYR A 250 19.72 -7.59 -9.24
N GLU A 251 20.62 -8.56 -9.35
CA GLU A 251 20.57 -9.57 -10.41
C GLU A 251 19.45 -10.58 -10.08
N ILE A 252 18.57 -10.83 -11.05
CA ILE A 252 17.48 -11.78 -10.89
C ILE A 252 17.95 -13.14 -11.43
N ASN A 253 17.98 -14.12 -10.53
CA ASN A 253 18.33 -15.50 -10.86
C ASN A 253 17.08 -16.39 -10.77
N ASN A 254 16.98 -17.36 -11.66
CA ASN A 254 15.93 -18.39 -11.70
C ASN A 254 16.09 -19.42 -10.57
#